data_c3471052a7525feb944af1e9812b7f97
#
_entry.id   c3471052a7525feb944af1e9812b7f97
#
_cell.length_a   1.000
_cell.length_b   1.000
_cell.length_c   1.000
_cell.angle_alpha   90.00
_cell.angle_beta   90.00
_cell.angle_gamma   90.00
#
_symmetry.space_group_name_H-M   'P 1'
#
loop_
_entity.id
_entity.type
_entity.pdbx_description
1 polymer ?
#
loop_
_entity_poly.entity_id
_entity_poly.type
_entity_poly.pdbx_seq_one_letter_code
_entity_poly.pdbx_strand_id
1 'polypeptide(L)'
;MNSKTADAIAIAYVVLYAAVIFFFPFDYSPVAEKTVKALFNSGEVVTNTFHWAGINFSKCFTDLEGLKHFGNVVSGFPYLTGFLKVALLATFGEMLKNRRRTGSWKTSDLLPKFIVWGLYGMLFSLVFALFAKGVEAISGTALWFGPRPFVYATASFWEKVLMGFSISFWTNLIFCYPMMMSHEWFNAVIKQRRFVGGSELLASLDSKIWGSFMLKTIVIFWIPAHTITFSLPPDFRVLMSAVLSLALGFILTVKPKAN
;
A
#
# COMPACT_ATOMS: atom_id res chain seq x y z
N MET A 1 8.91 -30.48 -0.51
CA MET A 1 9.91 -29.48 -0.95
C MET A 1 10.85 -29.20 0.22
N ASN A 2 12.15 -29.30 -0.01
CA ASN A 2 13.17 -29.01 0.99
C ASN A 2 13.06 -27.54 1.46
N SER A 3 13.36 -27.26 2.72
CA SER A 3 13.33 -25.90 3.31
C SER A 3 14.21 -24.91 2.53
N LYS A 4 15.41 -25.30 2.14
CA LYS A 4 16.33 -24.45 1.36
C LYS A 4 15.77 -24.10 -0.02
N THR A 5 15.12 -25.05 -0.70
CA THR A 5 14.45 -24.79 -1.99
C THR A 5 13.29 -23.80 -1.84
N ALA A 6 12.50 -23.94 -0.78
CA ALA A 6 11.41 -23.03 -0.50
C ALA A 6 11.89 -21.60 -0.17
N ASP A 7 13.00 -21.49 0.57
CA ASP A 7 13.61 -20.18 0.87
C ASP A 7 14.19 -19.53 -0.40
N ALA A 8 14.79 -20.32 -1.30
CA ALA A 8 15.28 -19.84 -2.60
C ALA A 8 14.13 -19.33 -3.49
N ILE A 9 13.00 -20.06 -3.54
CA ILE A 9 11.80 -19.61 -4.27
C ILE A 9 11.25 -18.30 -3.69
N ALA A 10 11.24 -18.16 -2.38
CA ALA A 10 10.78 -16.94 -1.73
C ALA A 10 11.67 -15.72 -2.07
N ILE A 11 12.99 -15.90 -2.10
CA ILE A 11 13.93 -14.86 -2.53
C ILE A 11 13.70 -14.54 -4.01
N ALA A 12 13.59 -15.55 -4.87
CA ALA A 12 13.31 -15.36 -6.29
C ALA A 12 12.00 -14.62 -6.54
N TYR A 13 10.96 -14.88 -5.73
CA TYR A 13 9.69 -14.15 -5.80
C TYR A 13 9.87 -12.64 -5.54
N VAL A 14 10.61 -12.26 -4.49
CA VAL A 14 10.84 -10.84 -4.16
C VAL A 14 11.68 -10.16 -5.25
N VAL A 15 12.74 -10.85 -5.73
CA VAL A 15 13.59 -10.33 -6.81
C VAL A 15 12.78 -10.16 -8.11
N LEU A 16 11.97 -11.14 -8.48
CA LEU A 16 11.12 -11.06 -9.65
C LEU A 16 10.07 -9.97 -9.53
N TYR A 17 9.45 -9.83 -8.36
CA TYR A 17 8.48 -8.77 -8.11
C TYR A 17 9.11 -7.38 -8.28
N ALA A 18 10.31 -7.16 -7.73
CA ALA A 18 11.05 -5.92 -7.91
C ALA A 18 11.46 -5.70 -9.37
N ALA A 19 11.94 -6.75 -10.05
CA ALA A 19 12.33 -6.68 -11.45
C ALA A 19 11.14 -6.34 -12.37
N VAL A 20 9.97 -6.92 -12.13
CA VAL A 20 8.75 -6.59 -12.88
C VAL A 20 8.41 -5.11 -12.78
N ILE A 21 8.55 -4.50 -11.60
CA ILE A 21 8.27 -3.06 -11.42
C ILE A 21 9.33 -2.21 -12.12
N PHE A 22 10.61 -2.56 -11.95
CA PHE A 22 11.74 -1.78 -12.48
C PHE A 22 11.83 -1.87 -14.02
N PHE A 23 11.51 -3.03 -14.60
CA PHE A 23 11.54 -3.28 -16.04
C PHE A 23 10.13 -3.39 -16.64
N PHE A 24 9.17 -2.63 -16.10
CA PHE A 24 7.77 -2.75 -16.50
C PHE A 24 7.58 -2.37 -17.98
N PRO A 25 7.06 -3.29 -18.82
CA PRO A 25 7.07 -3.13 -20.26
C PRO A 25 5.79 -2.54 -20.85
N PHE A 26 4.79 -2.30 -20.00
CA PHE A 26 3.51 -1.75 -20.44
C PHE A 26 3.41 -0.29 -20.06
N ASP A 27 2.76 0.50 -20.93
CA ASP A 27 2.46 1.89 -20.63
C ASP A 27 0.96 2.16 -20.77
N TYR A 28 0.54 3.25 -20.18
CA TYR A 28 -0.82 3.72 -20.20
C TYR A 28 -0.84 5.17 -20.68
N SER A 29 -1.44 5.38 -21.84
CA SER A 29 -1.57 6.72 -22.43
C SER A 29 -3.03 7.09 -22.56
N PRO A 30 -3.47 8.24 -22.04
CA PRO A 30 -4.78 8.77 -22.32
C PRO A 30 -4.81 9.20 -23.80
N VAL A 31 -5.68 8.58 -24.59
CA VAL A 31 -5.96 9.02 -25.97
C VAL A 31 -7.25 9.83 -25.94
N ALA A 32 -7.16 11.11 -26.28
CA ALA A 32 -8.33 11.94 -26.48
C ALA A 32 -8.99 11.56 -27.79
N GLU A 33 -10.08 10.81 -27.76
CA GLU A 33 -10.95 10.63 -28.93
C GLU A 33 -11.94 11.77 -29.03
N LYS A 34 -12.04 12.34 -30.26
CA LYS A 34 -13.01 13.40 -30.59
C LYS A 34 -14.43 12.86 -30.37
N THR A 35 -15.09 13.46 -29.43
CA THR A 35 -16.53 13.62 -29.27
C THR A 35 -17.43 12.44 -29.64
N VAL A 36 -17.74 11.58 -28.68
CA VAL A 36 -19.03 10.88 -28.68
C VAL A 36 -20.00 11.78 -27.92
N LYS A 37 -21.14 12.15 -28.56
CA LYS A 37 -22.25 12.83 -27.89
C LYS A 37 -22.78 11.87 -26.83
N ALA A 38 -22.34 12.04 -25.58
CA ALA A 38 -22.88 11.32 -24.46
C ALA A 38 -24.29 11.83 -24.11
N LEU A 39 -25.15 10.97 -23.57
CA LEU A 39 -26.54 11.24 -23.20
C LEU A 39 -26.72 12.42 -22.22
N PHE A 40 -25.67 12.98 -21.68
CA PHE A 40 -25.69 14.00 -20.62
C PHE A 40 -24.76 15.20 -20.80
N ASN A 41 -24.21 15.45 -21.92
CA ASN A 41 -23.51 16.66 -22.36
C ASN A 41 -22.34 16.32 -23.30
N SER A 42 -22.00 17.28 -24.16
CA SER A 42 -20.84 17.24 -25.03
C SER A 42 -19.54 17.33 -24.21
N GLY A 43 -18.98 16.18 -23.83
CA GLY A 43 -17.67 16.06 -23.20
C GLY A 43 -16.73 15.26 -24.09
N GLU A 44 -15.44 15.57 -24.09
CA GLU A 44 -14.43 14.69 -24.66
C GLU A 44 -14.45 13.36 -23.95
N VAL A 45 -14.70 12.27 -24.67
CA VAL A 45 -14.49 10.92 -24.15
C VAL A 45 -13.01 10.61 -24.28
N VAL A 46 -12.32 10.59 -23.15
CA VAL A 46 -10.93 10.15 -23.09
C VAL A 46 -10.94 8.62 -23.04
N THR A 47 -10.58 7.98 -24.14
CA THR A 47 -10.29 6.53 -24.13
C THR A 47 -8.85 6.34 -23.72
N ASN A 48 -8.68 5.56 -22.67
CA ASN A 48 -7.37 5.26 -22.13
C ASN A 48 -6.89 3.92 -22.69
N THR A 49 -5.78 3.91 -23.40
CA THR A 49 -5.21 2.71 -24.00
C THR A 49 -4.03 2.21 -23.17
N PHE A 50 -4.11 0.94 -22.82
CA PHE A 50 -3.00 0.17 -22.25
C PHE A 50 -2.29 -0.52 -23.40
N HIS A 51 -0.99 -0.30 -23.57
CA HIS A 51 -0.23 -0.85 -24.68
C HIS A 51 1.13 -1.39 -24.25
N TRP A 52 1.68 -2.26 -25.09
CA TRP A 52 3.04 -2.75 -24.92
C TRP A 52 4.04 -1.66 -25.37
N ALA A 53 4.79 -1.12 -24.41
CA ALA A 53 5.82 -0.11 -24.69
C ALA A 53 7.19 -0.75 -24.99
N GLY A 54 7.35 -2.03 -24.69
CA GLY A 54 8.62 -2.72 -24.78
C GLY A 54 9.54 -2.50 -23.58
N ILE A 55 10.72 -3.12 -23.62
CA ILE A 55 11.74 -2.94 -22.60
C ILE A 55 13.00 -2.40 -23.25
N ASN A 56 13.40 -1.20 -22.89
CA ASN A 56 14.71 -0.65 -23.19
C ASN A 56 15.60 -0.72 -21.95
N PHE A 57 16.42 -1.76 -21.85
CA PHE A 57 17.24 -2.02 -20.66
C PHE A 57 18.14 -0.82 -20.29
N SER A 58 18.70 -0.13 -21.28
CA SER A 58 19.52 1.06 -21.01
C SER A 58 18.69 2.15 -20.33
N LYS A 59 17.53 2.50 -20.90
CA LYS A 59 16.64 3.53 -20.37
C LYS A 59 16.00 3.16 -19.04
N CYS A 60 15.82 1.88 -18.72
CA CYS A 60 15.39 1.45 -17.40
C CYS A 60 16.39 1.83 -16.31
N PHE A 61 17.70 1.94 -16.64
CA PHE A 61 18.73 2.36 -15.68
C PHE A 61 19.02 3.86 -15.73
N THR A 62 19.00 4.48 -16.92
CA THR A 62 19.37 5.91 -17.07
C THR A 62 18.26 6.87 -16.69
N ASP A 63 17.04 6.61 -17.10
CA ASP A 63 15.86 7.49 -16.96
C ASP A 63 14.68 6.86 -16.26
N LEU A 64 14.87 5.65 -15.71
CA LEU A 64 13.87 4.91 -14.94
C LEU A 64 12.58 4.67 -15.75
N GLU A 65 12.71 4.38 -17.04
CA GLU A 65 11.58 4.24 -17.98
C GLU A 65 10.55 3.21 -17.49
N GLY A 66 11.00 2.04 -17.02
CA GLY A 66 10.12 1.02 -16.48
C GLY A 66 9.32 1.49 -15.25
N LEU A 67 9.92 2.27 -14.37
CA LEU A 67 9.20 2.86 -13.23
C LEU A 67 8.18 3.90 -13.67
N LYS A 68 8.46 4.69 -14.72
CA LYS A 68 7.50 5.63 -15.29
C LYS A 68 6.30 4.91 -15.91
N HIS A 69 6.56 3.86 -16.71
CA HIS A 69 5.50 3.01 -17.27
C HIS A 69 4.64 2.38 -16.16
N PHE A 70 5.27 1.83 -15.13
CA PHE A 70 4.56 1.31 -13.98
C PHE A 70 3.70 2.37 -13.29
N GLY A 71 4.24 3.58 -13.07
CA GLY A 71 3.52 4.73 -12.53
C GLY A 71 2.29 5.09 -13.37
N ASN A 72 2.44 5.17 -14.69
CA ASN A 72 1.35 5.47 -15.62
C ASN A 72 0.22 4.44 -15.53
N VAL A 73 0.56 3.15 -15.48
CA VAL A 73 -0.44 2.07 -15.30
C VAL A 73 -1.10 2.12 -13.93
N VAL A 74 -0.36 2.46 -12.89
CA VAL A 74 -0.92 2.65 -11.54
C VAL A 74 -1.92 3.81 -11.51
N SER A 75 -1.60 4.92 -12.16
CA SER A 75 -2.50 6.07 -12.28
C SER A 75 -3.75 5.76 -13.08
N GLY A 76 -3.62 4.97 -14.15
CA GLY A 76 -4.74 4.56 -15.01
C GLY A 76 -5.67 3.54 -14.35
N PHE A 77 -5.11 2.61 -13.55
CA PHE A 77 -5.86 1.52 -12.93
C PHE A 77 -5.59 1.42 -11.42
N PRO A 78 -5.88 2.46 -10.62
CA PRO A 78 -5.44 2.55 -9.23
C PRO A 78 -6.00 1.43 -8.35
N TYR A 79 -7.25 1.03 -8.55
CA TYR A 79 -7.86 -0.04 -7.75
C TYR A 79 -7.31 -1.42 -8.11
N LEU A 80 -7.19 -1.74 -9.40
CA LEU A 80 -6.65 -3.04 -9.83
C LEU A 80 -5.20 -3.20 -9.42
N THR A 81 -4.38 -2.20 -9.66
CA THR A 81 -2.97 -2.22 -9.27
C THR A 81 -2.79 -2.18 -7.76
N GLY A 82 -3.66 -1.45 -7.05
CA GLY A 82 -3.71 -1.46 -5.59
C GLY A 82 -4.02 -2.85 -5.04
N PHE A 83 -5.06 -3.51 -5.58
CA PHE A 83 -5.41 -4.89 -5.25
C PHE A 83 -4.19 -5.81 -5.42
N LEU A 84 -3.60 -5.85 -6.60
CA LEU A 84 -2.50 -6.77 -6.91
C LEU A 84 -1.26 -6.48 -6.06
N LYS A 85 -0.84 -5.22 -5.92
CA LYS A 85 0.33 -4.83 -5.12
C LYS A 85 0.22 -5.32 -3.69
N VAL A 86 -0.90 -5.05 -3.04
CA VAL A 86 -1.08 -5.36 -1.62
C VAL A 86 -1.38 -6.84 -1.43
N ALA A 87 -2.22 -7.45 -2.26
CA ALA A 87 -2.51 -8.89 -2.17
C ALA A 87 -1.23 -9.73 -2.28
N LEU A 88 -0.37 -9.45 -3.24
CA LEU A 88 0.87 -10.20 -3.45
C LEU A 88 1.86 -10.01 -2.29
N LEU A 89 2.16 -8.76 -1.92
CA LEU A 89 3.18 -8.49 -0.91
C LEU A 89 2.72 -8.84 0.51
N ALA A 90 1.47 -8.51 0.89
CA ALA A 90 0.99 -8.77 2.24
C ALA A 90 0.77 -10.27 2.47
N THR A 91 0.24 -10.99 1.47
CA THR A 91 0.13 -12.46 1.56
C THR A 91 1.51 -13.12 1.68
N PHE A 92 2.49 -12.64 0.92
CA PHE A 92 3.88 -13.08 1.07
C PHE A 92 4.41 -12.77 2.47
N GLY A 93 4.12 -11.60 3.02
CA GLY A 93 4.46 -11.21 4.40
C GLY A 93 3.90 -12.16 5.45
N GLU A 94 2.65 -12.61 5.27
CA GLU A 94 2.03 -13.63 6.13
C GLU A 94 2.75 -14.98 6.05
N MET A 95 3.09 -15.40 4.84
CA MET A 95 3.87 -16.63 4.63
C MET A 95 5.25 -16.52 5.26
N LEU A 96 5.94 -15.38 5.11
CA LEU A 96 7.24 -15.12 5.73
C LEU A 96 7.17 -15.13 7.25
N LYS A 97 6.15 -14.49 7.84
CA LYS A 97 5.88 -14.52 9.27
C LYS A 97 5.69 -15.96 9.77
N ASN A 98 4.92 -16.77 9.05
CA ASN A 98 4.72 -18.17 9.39
C ASN A 98 6.02 -18.97 9.29
N ARG A 99 6.79 -18.79 8.21
CA ARG A 99 8.12 -19.41 8.01
C ARG A 99 9.07 -19.14 9.19
N ARG A 100 9.13 -17.89 9.63
CA ARG A 100 10.00 -17.52 10.76
C ARG A 100 9.53 -18.11 12.10
N ARG A 101 8.21 -18.22 12.30
CA ARG A 101 7.63 -18.71 13.55
C ARG A 101 7.65 -20.23 13.66
N THR A 102 7.35 -20.93 12.58
CA THR A 102 7.10 -22.38 12.57
C THR A 102 8.12 -23.17 11.76
N GLY A 103 8.99 -22.51 11.00
CA GLY A 103 9.88 -23.18 10.06
C GLY A 103 9.22 -23.58 8.73
N SER A 104 7.93 -23.30 8.52
CA SER A 104 7.16 -23.69 7.34
C SER A 104 6.59 -22.51 6.58
N TRP A 105 6.69 -22.55 5.24
CA TRP A 105 6.02 -21.58 4.35
C TRP A 105 4.52 -21.86 4.19
N LYS A 106 4.05 -23.03 4.59
CA LYS A 106 2.65 -23.43 4.44
C LYS A 106 1.78 -22.65 5.40
N THR A 107 0.94 -21.78 4.86
CA THR A 107 -0.02 -20.96 5.60
C THR A 107 -1.42 -21.43 5.26
N SER A 108 -2.29 -21.57 6.27
CA SER A 108 -3.70 -21.85 6.05
C SER A 108 -4.43 -20.65 5.46
N ASP A 109 -5.50 -20.92 4.74
CA ASP A 109 -6.45 -19.91 4.26
C ASP A 109 -5.81 -18.81 3.41
N LEU A 110 -4.86 -19.22 2.55
CA LEU A 110 -4.05 -18.30 1.74
C LEU A 110 -4.93 -17.51 0.77
N LEU A 111 -5.87 -18.15 0.07
CA LEU A 111 -6.73 -17.51 -0.91
C LEU A 111 -7.69 -16.47 -0.26
N PRO A 112 -8.44 -16.77 0.81
CA PRO A 112 -9.21 -15.75 1.51
C PRO A 112 -8.35 -14.57 1.98
N LYS A 113 -7.17 -14.81 2.51
CA LYS A 113 -6.25 -13.74 2.94
C LYS A 113 -5.77 -12.89 1.76
N PHE A 114 -5.43 -13.51 0.64
CA PHE A 114 -5.07 -12.81 -0.59
C PHE A 114 -6.19 -11.86 -1.05
N ILE A 115 -7.44 -12.33 -1.03
CA ILE A 115 -8.60 -11.51 -1.40
C ILE A 115 -8.76 -10.34 -0.43
N VAL A 116 -8.70 -10.59 0.88
CA VAL A 116 -8.84 -9.54 1.90
C VAL A 116 -7.74 -8.49 1.77
N TRP A 117 -6.48 -8.90 1.60
CA TRP A 117 -5.38 -7.97 1.37
C TRP A 117 -5.53 -7.20 0.06
N GLY A 118 -6.06 -7.83 -0.98
CA GLY A 118 -6.38 -7.15 -2.24
C GLY A 118 -7.44 -6.06 -2.07
N LEU A 119 -8.51 -6.34 -1.32
CA LEU A 119 -9.55 -5.36 -0.99
C LEU A 119 -8.97 -4.19 -0.19
N TYR A 120 -8.08 -4.45 0.77
CA TYR A 120 -7.35 -3.37 1.44
C TYR A 120 -6.45 -2.57 0.49
N GLY A 121 -5.86 -3.21 -0.51
CA GLY A 121 -5.08 -2.51 -1.53
C GLY A 121 -5.92 -1.53 -2.35
N MET A 122 -7.16 -1.91 -2.70
CA MET A 122 -8.12 -0.98 -3.32
C MET A 122 -8.49 0.16 -2.37
N LEU A 123 -8.77 -0.17 -1.11
CA LEU A 123 -9.11 0.81 -0.08
C LEU A 123 -7.95 1.78 0.18
N PHE A 124 -6.70 1.32 0.22
CA PHE A 124 -5.53 2.18 0.37
C PHE A 124 -5.36 3.13 -0.81
N SER A 125 -5.64 2.70 -2.03
CA SER A 125 -5.61 3.59 -3.20
C SER A 125 -6.57 4.78 -3.04
N LEU A 126 -7.78 4.53 -2.55
CA LEU A 126 -8.76 5.58 -2.26
C LEU A 126 -8.36 6.45 -1.07
N VAL A 127 -8.07 5.83 0.07
CA VAL A 127 -7.82 6.52 1.34
C VAL A 127 -6.58 7.39 1.26
N PHE A 128 -5.50 6.92 0.66
CA PHE A 128 -4.28 7.71 0.49
C PHE A 128 -4.49 8.93 -0.42
N ALA A 129 -5.30 8.78 -1.46
CA ALA A 129 -5.67 9.90 -2.32
C ALA A 129 -6.55 10.92 -1.56
N LEU A 130 -7.54 10.47 -0.80
CA LEU A 130 -8.42 11.32 0.01
C LEU A 130 -7.64 12.14 1.03
N PHE A 131 -6.79 11.49 1.84
CA PHE A 131 -6.01 12.23 2.84
C PHE A 131 -4.97 13.15 2.20
N ALA A 132 -4.30 12.71 1.12
CA ALA A 132 -3.35 13.56 0.42
C ALA A 132 -4.03 14.83 -0.13
N LYS A 133 -5.15 14.68 -0.83
CA LYS A 133 -5.91 15.80 -1.37
C LYS A 133 -6.58 16.64 -0.29
N GLY A 134 -7.09 16.02 0.77
CA GLY A 134 -7.67 16.72 1.91
C GLY A 134 -6.65 17.61 2.61
N VAL A 135 -5.46 17.07 2.92
CA VAL A 135 -4.39 17.84 3.58
C VAL A 135 -3.86 18.95 2.65
N GLU A 136 -3.72 18.67 1.35
CA GLU A 136 -3.34 19.67 0.35
C GLU A 136 -4.37 20.82 0.32
N ALA A 137 -5.67 20.52 0.36
CA ALA A 137 -6.74 21.51 0.33
C ALA A 137 -6.79 22.40 1.57
N ILE A 138 -6.45 21.87 2.75
CA ILE A 138 -6.39 22.69 3.99
C ILE A 138 -5.06 23.44 4.15
N SER A 139 -4.07 23.19 3.30
CA SER A 139 -2.81 23.93 3.34
C SER A 139 -3.06 25.43 3.09
N GLY A 140 -2.47 26.28 3.89
CA GLY A 140 -2.73 27.71 3.85
C GLY A 140 -3.96 28.18 4.65
N THR A 141 -4.68 27.29 5.29
CA THR A 141 -5.73 27.63 6.27
C THR A 141 -5.18 27.55 7.71
N ALA A 142 -5.96 27.99 8.69
CA ALA A 142 -5.61 27.84 10.11
C ALA A 142 -5.49 26.39 10.58
N LEU A 143 -5.94 25.42 9.78
CA LEU A 143 -5.82 23.99 10.06
C LEU A 143 -4.48 23.39 9.57
N TRP A 144 -3.66 24.19 8.90
CA TRP A 144 -2.40 23.78 8.35
C TRP A 144 -1.24 23.99 9.34
N PHE A 145 -0.31 23.05 9.40
CA PHE A 145 0.88 23.14 10.27
C PHE A 145 2.01 23.99 9.67
N GLY A 146 1.94 24.29 8.37
CA GLY A 146 2.98 25.01 7.65
C GLY A 146 2.70 26.52 7.55
N PRO A 147 3.74 27.30 7.26
CA PRO A 147 3.67 28.76 7.26
C PRO A 147 2.91 29.36 6.06
N ARG A 148 2.65 28.62 5.02
CA ARG A 148 2.02 29.07 3.75
C ARG A 148 1.29 27.94 3.05
N PRO A 149 0.43 28.22 2.04
CA PRO A 149 -0.16 27.21 1.19
C PRO A 149 0.93 26.35 0.54
N PHE A 150 0.70 25.02 0.52
CA PHE A 150 1.65 24.10 -0.08
C PHE A 150 1.52 24.11 -1.60
N VAL A 151 2.62 24.36 -2.30
CA VAL A 151 2.74 24.25 -3.76
C VAL A 151 3.90 23.34 -4.11
N TYR A 152 3.61 22.15 -4.64
CA TYR A 152 4.59 21.09 -4.84
C TYR A 152 5.79 21.52 -5.71
N ALA A 153 5.54 22.34 -6.74
CA ALA A 153 6.57 22.81 -7.68
C ALA A 153 7.62 23.71 -7.03
N THR A 154 7.22 24.52 -6.03
CA THR A 154 8.10 25.49 -5.35
C THR A 154 8.48 25.07 -3.93
N ALA A 155 7.93 23.96 -3.44
CA ALA A 155 8.16 23.49 -2.10
C ALA A 155 9.60 22.99 -1.92
N SER A 156 10.24 23.45 -0.84
CA SER A 156 11.52 22.94 -0.37
C SER A 156 11.40 21.46 0.07
N PHE A 157 12.54 20.82 0.27
CA PHE A 157 12.57 19.45 0.80
C PHE A 157 11.83 19.33 2.12
N TRP A 158 12.01 20.26 3.05
CA TRP A 158 11.37 20.23 4.37
C TRP A 158 9.86 20.47 4.31
N GLU A 159 9.40 21.32 3.40
CA GLU A 159 7.95 21.50 3.17
C GLU A 159 7.31 20.23 2.60
N LYS A 160 8.00 19.50 1.73
CA LYS A 160 7.56 18.19 1.23
C LYS A 160 7.50 17.14 2.35
N VAL A 161 8.50 17.15 3.24
CA VAL A 161 8.50 16.27 4.43
C VAL A 161 7.37 16.64 5.38
N LEU A 162 7.13 17.93 5.62
CA LEU A 162 6.02 18.40 6.46
C LEU A 162 4.66 18.02 5.86
N MET A 163 4.49 18.13 4.54
CA MET A 163 3.29 17.66 3.85
C MET A 163 3.14 16.15 4.01
N GLY A 164 4.18 15.38 3.77
CA GLY A 164 4.19 13.92 3.97
C GLY A 164 3.84 13.53 5.40
N PHE A 165 4.41 14.25 6.39
CA PHE A 165 4.09 14.06 7.81
C PHE A 165 2.61 14.36 8.10
N SER A 166 2.10 15.48 7.60
CA SER A 166 0.70 15.88 7.84
C SER A 166 -0.28 14.87 7.25
N ILE A 167 -0.04 14.39 6.03
CA ILE A 167 -0.85 13.34 5.42
C ILE A 167 -0.75 12.06 6.24
N SER A 168 0.45 11.66 6.64
CA SER A 168 0.70 10.48 7.46
C SER A 168 0.00 10.57 8.81
N PHE A 169 0.12 11.71 9.50
CA PHE A 169 -0.48 11.93 10.80
C PHE A 169 -2.01 11.74 10.74
N TRP A 170 -2.69 12.44 9.85
CA TRP A 170 -4.14 12.35 9.73
C TRP A 170 -4.61 10.97 9.23
N THR A 171 -3.90 10.39 8.28
CA THR A 171 -4.22 9.03 7.80
C THR A 171 -4.12 8.00 8.93
N ASN A 172 -3.06 8.04 9.71
CA ASN A 172 -2.86 7.08 10.80
C ASN A 172 -3.80 7.33 11.97
N LEU A 173 -4.06 8.59 12.31
CA LEU A 173 -4.95 8.94 13.41
C LEU A 173 -6.40 8.51 13.14
N ILE A 174 -6.88 8.69 11.92
CA ILE A 174 -8.29 8.48 11.56
C ILE A 174 -8.53 7.07 11.01
N PHE A 175 -7.64 6.58 10.16
CA PHE A 175 -7.88 5.36 9.38
C PHE A 175 -7.17 4.12 9.93
N CYS A 176 -5.98 4.24 10.54
CA CYS A 176 -5.19 3.06 10.86
C CYS A 176 -5.90 2.13 11.86
N TYR A 177 -6.49 2.70 12.92
CA TYR A 177 -7.17 1.92 13.95
C TYR A 177 -8.42 1.19 13.43
N PRO A 178 -9.36 1.85 12.73
CA PRO A 178 -10.51 1.18 12.09
C PRO A 178 -10.08 0.12 11.08
N MET A 179 -9.03 0.38 10.30
CA MET A 179 -8.50 -0.58 9.32
C MET A 179 -7.99 -1.84 10.02
N MET A 180 -7.18 -1.69 11.06
CA MET A 180 -6.66 -2.84 11.82
C MET A 180 -7.80 -3.63 12.49
N MET A 181 -8.82 -2.95 13.03
CA MET A 181 -9.99 -3.59 13.61
C MET A 181 -10.76 -4.42 12.57
N SER A 182 -11.02 -3.85 11.40
CA SER A 182 -11.67 -4.58 10.32
C SER A 182 -10.83 -5.75 9.81
N HIS A 183 -9.49 -5.61 9.79
CA HIS A 183 -8.60 -6.70 9.42
C HIS A 183 -8.67 -7.88 10.42
N GLU A 184 -8.72 -7.60 11.72
CA GLU A 184 -8.92 -8.64 12.75
C GLU A 184 -10.29 -9.30 12.62
N TRP A 185 -11.32 -8.53 12.27
CA TRP A 185 -12.63 -9.10 11.98
C TRP A 185 -12.58 -10.09 10.80
N PHE A 186 -11.96 -9.73 9.68
CA PHE A 186 -11.77 -10.64 8.56
C PHE A 186 -10.98 -11.89 8.96
N ASN A 187 -9.92 -11.74 9.75
CA ASN A 187 -9.15 -12.87 10.26
C ASN A 187 -10.03 -13.82 11.10
N ALA A 188 -10.88 -13.27 11.96
CA ALA A 188 -11.81 -14.05 12.78
C ALA A 188 -12.84 -14.79 11.92
N VAL A 189 -13.43 -14.12 10.93
CA VAL A 189 -14.39 -14.73 9.98
C VAL A 189 -13.73 -15.85 9.17
N ILE A 190 -12.53 -15.62 8.63
CA ILE A 190 -11.79 -16.65 7.87
C ILE A 190 -11.49 -17.87 8.76
N LYS A 191 -11.01 -17.63 9.98
CA LYS A 191 -10.63 -18.70 10.92
C LYS A 191 -11.84 -19.51 11.37
N GLN A 192 -12.95 -18.84 11.68
CA GLN A 192 -14.17 -19.49 12.19
C GLN A 192 -15.09 -19.99 11.08
N ARG A 193 -14.86 -19.58 9.83
CA ARG A 193 -15.69 -19.90 8.64
C ARG A 193 -17.18 -19.56 8.83
N ARG A 194 -17.44 -18.51 9.62
CA ARG A 194 -18.80 -17.97 9.85
C ARG A 194 -18.72 -16.46 10.11
N PHE A 195 -19.85 -15.81 10.04
CA PHE A 195 -19.92 -14.41 10.46
C PHE A 195 -19.61 -14.29 11.96
N VAL A 196 -18.82 -13.28 12.31
CA VAL A 196 -18.44 -12.94 13.68
C VAL A 196 -19.08 -11.61 14.04
N GLY A 197 -19.88 -11.60 15.09
CA GLY A 197 -20.53 -10.38 15.59
C GLY A 197 -19.52 -9.42 16.23
N GLY A 198 -19.87 -8.12 16.28
CA GLY A 198 -18.99 -7.09 16.84
C GLY A 198 -18.65 -7.32 18.32
N SER A 199 -19.62 -7.75 19.12
CA SER A 199 -19.39 -8.07 20.56
C SER A 199 -18.46 -9.26 20.74
N GLU A 200 -18.58 -10.29 19.91
CA GLU A 200 -17.70 -11.45 19.92
C GLU A 200 -16.27 -11.08 19.52
N LEU A 201 -16.13 -10.25 18.49
CA LEU A 201 -14.83 -9.72 18.08
C LEU A 201 -14.18 -8.95 19.23
N LEU A 202 -14.89 -7.98 19.82
CA LEU A 202 -14.34 -7.16 20.92
C LEU A 202 -13.93 -8.00 22.13
N ALA A 203 -14.70 -9.02 22.48
CA ALA A 203 -14.36 -9.95 23.58
C ALA A 203 -13.12 -10.81 23.26
N SER A 204 -12.79 -11.01 21.99
CA SER A 204 -11.62 -11.80 21.56
C SER A 204 -10.32 -11.00 21.49
N LEU A 205 -10.38 -9.67 21.58
CA LEU A 205 -9.20 -8.82 21.43
C LEU A 205 -8.35 -8.80 22.70
N ASP A 206 -7.03 -8.94 22.51
CA ASP A 206 -6.08 -8.79 23.61
C ASP A 206 -5.96 -7.31 23.99
N SER A 207 -6.35 -6.97 25.23
CA SER A 207 -6.35 -5.60 25.74
C SER A 207 -4.97 -4.95 25.79
N LYS A 208 -3.88 -5.73 25.95
CA LYS A 208 -2.51 -5.20 25.92
C LYS A 208 -2.10 -4.82 24.51
N ILE A 209 -2.49 -5.63 23.52
CA ILE A 209 -2.21 -5.33 22.11
C ILE A 209 -3.02 -4.10 21.69
N TRP A 210 -4.32 -4.11 21.91
CA TRP A 210 -5.23 -3.07 21.40
C TRP A 210 -5.23 -1.80 22.23
N GLY A 211 -4.97 -1.87 23.54
CA GLY A 211 -4.94 -0.71 24.42
C GLY A 211 -3.65 0.11 24.34
N SER A 212 -2.49 -0.53 24.26
CA SER A 212 -1.22 0.20 24.32
C SER A 212 -0.26 -0.09 23.17
N PHE A 213 -0.09 -1.37 22.81
CA PHE A 213 0.90 -1.73 21.77
C PHE A 213 0.54 -1.14 20.42
N MET A 214 -0.73 -1.21 20.02
CA MET A 214 -1.22 -0.67 18.75
C MET A 214 -0.99 0.83 18.64
N LEU A 215 -1.36 1.59 19.68
CA LEU A 215 -1.15 3.05 19.70
C LEU A 215 0.32 3.42 19.63
N LYS A 216 1.17 2.72 20.39
CA LYS A 216 2.63 2.93 20.31
C LYS A 216 3.18 2.62 18.93
N THR A 217 2.72 1.55 18.30
CA THR A 217 3.14 1.17 16.95
C THR A 217 2.69 2.22 15.91
N ILE A 218 1.48 2.77 16.05
CA ILE A 218 1.01 3.84 15.18
C ILE A 218 1.93 5.05 15.28
N VAL A 219 2.22 5.51 16.49
CA VAL A 219 3.01 6.74 16.70
C VAL A 219 4.48 6.53 16.35
N ILE A 220 5.10 5.44 16.81
CA ILE A 220 6.56 5.26 16.73
C ILE A 220 6.98 4.68 15.37
N PHE A 221 6.14 3.85 14.75
CA PHE A 221 6.48 3.20 13.49
C PHE A 221 5.67 3.73 12.30
N TRP A 222 4.33 3.67 12.36
CA TRP A 222 3.51 3.95 11.19
C TRP A 222 3.52 5.43 10.76
N ILE A 223 3.48 6.38 11.70
CA ILE A 223 3.55 7.80 11.34
C ILE A 223 4.88 8.13 10.67
N PRO A 224 6.06 7.81 11.21
CA PRO A 224 7.33 8.02 10.51
C PRO A 224 7.44 7.29 9.17
N ALA A 225 7.05 6.02 9.13
CA ALA A 225 7.13 5.21 7.92
C ALA A 225 6.19 5.71 6.80
N HIS A 226 4.97 6.10 7.14
CA HIS A 226 4.05 6.70 6.18
C HIS A 226 4.43 8.14 5.82
N THR A 227 5.15 8.87 6.66
CA THR A 227 5.75 10.16 6.27
C THR A 227 6.67 9.97 5.07
N ILE A 228 7.54 8.97 5.10
CA ILE A 228 8.39 8.62 3.96
C ILE A 228 7.50 8.21 2.76
N THR A 229 6.50 7.35 3.00
CA THR A 229 5.57 6.91 1.96
C THR A 229 4.89 8.09 1.25
N PHE A 230 4.37 9.06 1.99
CA PHE A 230 3.68 10.21 1.42
C PHE A 230 4.62 11.26 0.83
N SER A 231 5.91 11.20 1.12
CA SER A 231 6.92 11.99 0.44
C SER A 231 7.28 11.46 -0.96
N LEU A 232 6.88 10.21 -1.27
CA LEU A 232 7.05 9.62 -2.60
C LEU A 232 5.97 10.12 -3.59
N PRO A 233 6.23 10.00 -4.90
CA PRO A 233 5.20 10.21 -5.92
C PRO A 233 3.95 9.35 -5.65
N PRO A 234 2.74 9.85 -5.97
CA PRO A 234 1.47 9.18 -5.65
C PRO A 234 1.40 7.72 -6.07
N ASP A 235 1.93 7.39 -7.25
CA ASP A 235 1.87 6.05 -7.86
C ASP A 235 2.62 4.97 -7.06
N PHE A 236 3.59 5.38 -6.24
CA PHE A 236 4.42 4.49 -5.43
C PHE A 236 3.96 4.36 -3.96
N ARG A 237 3.02 5.18 -3.51
CA ARG A 237 2.60 5.22 -2.09
C ARG A 237 1.99 3.91 -1.61
N VAL A 238 1.08 3.33 -2.39
CA VAL A 238 0.44 2.05 -2.05
C VAL A 238 1.44 0.90 -2.10
N LEU A 239 2.36 0.92 -3.06
CA LEU A 239 3.46 -0.04 -3.13
C LEU A 239 4.37 0.05 -1.90
N MET A 240 4.78 1.26 -1.52
CA MET A 240 5.63 1.48 -0.34
C MET A 240 4.94 1.01 0.94
N SER A 241 3.64 1.30 1.10
CA SER A 241 2.86 0.81 2.23
C SER A 241 2.83 -0.72 2.32
N ALA A 242 2.71 -1.41 1.18
CA ALA A 242 2.78 -2.87 1.13
C ALA A 242 4.18 -3.40 1.50
N VAL A 243 5.24 -2.73 1.07
CA VAL A 243 6.64 -3.05 1.46
C VAL A 243 6.84 -2.83 2.96
N LEU A 244 6.31 -1.76 3.53
CA LEU A 244 6.38 -1.49 4.97
C LEU A 244 5.65 -2.55 5.79
N SER A 245 4.50 -3.06 5.30
CA SER A 245 3.78 -4.16 5.94
C SER A 245 4.63 -5.44 5.96
N LEU A 246 5.36 -5.72 4.88
CA LEU A 246 6.31 -6.83 4.83
C LEU A 246 7.46 -6.63 5.82
N ALA A 247 8.05 -5.44 5.88
CA ALA A 247 9.13 -5.10 6.80
C ALA A 247 8.69 -5.22 8.27
N LEU A 248 7.49 -4.73 8.60
CA LEU A 248 6.92 -4.86 9.94
C LEU A 248 6.70 -6.33 10.31
N GLY A 249 6.16 -7.14 9.40
CA GLY A 249 6.01 -8.58 9.58
C GLY A 249 7.36 -9.25 9.89
N PHE A 250 8.44 -8.81 9.23
CA PHE A 250 9.79 -9.28 9.50
C PHE A 250 10.30 -8.85 10.87
N ILE A 251 10.16 -7.58 11.24
CA ILE A 251 10.63 -7.01 12.52
C ILE A 251 9.95 -7.67 13.71
N LEU A 252 8.63 -7.82 13.67
CA LEU A 252 7.83 -8.40 14.76
C LEU A 252 8.09 -9.91 14.99
N THR A 253 8.75 -10.58 14.06
CA THR A 253 9.12 -11.99 14.20
C THR A 253 10.54 -12.21 14.73
N VAL A 254 11.32 -11.16 14.93
CA VAL A 254 12.62 -11.25 15.62
C VAL A 254 12.32 -11.53 17.10
N LYS A 255 12.56 -12.76 17.53
CA LYS A 255 12.47 -13.11 18.96
C LYS A 255 13.45 -12.20 19.72
N PRO A 256 13.03 -11.54 20.83
CA PRO A 256 13.99 -11.00 21.77
C PRO A 256 14.90 -12.17 22.18
N LYS A 257 16.22 -11.96 22.19
CA LYS A 257 17.12 -12.93 22.79
C LYS A 257 16.60 -13.16 24.21
N ALA A 258 16.23 -14.39 24.54
CA ALA A 258 16.00 -14.78 25.92
C ALA A 258 17.31 -14.50 26.68
N ASN A 259 17.27 -13.54 27.60
CA ASN A 259 18.33 -13.34 28.58
C ASN A 259 18.31 -14.51 29.54
#